data_676753f1c384ebba7dbf44e5243762cd
#
_entry.id   676753f1c384ebba7dbf44e5243762cd
#
_cell.length_a   1.000
_cell.length_b   1.000
_cell.length_c   1.000
_cell.angle_alpha   90.00
_cell.angle_beta   90.00
_cell.angle_gamma   90.00
#
_symmetry.space_group_name_H-M   'P 1'
#
loop_
_entity.id
_entity.type
_entity.pdbx_description
1 polymer ?
#
loop_
_entity_poly.entity_id
_entity_poly.type
_entity_poly.pdbx_seq_one_letter_code
_entity_poly.pdbx_strand_id
1 'polypeptide(L)'
;MISKDFFLALEDLEKEKGISKEVFIQELENALACACKKHLGEATNVEVKLNPEKYTIRVFSYKNIVEVVEDPDKEISLEDAQEIKKSFEIGGRVAQEISPKEFSRVAAQTAKQVIMQKLKEIEKNQTLDQYSEKENEMLIGIVNRTKEDGTVYVEIGKNQMEGVLMPNDQILGEKFKFGDKIKVYVKRVREFGKGVQVVLSRSCADFVKRLFESEVPEIRAGLVVIKSIAREAGYRTKIAVYSTDPDIDAVGACVGAKGVRINAISNNELHGEKIDVIPWNENNFDFVANALSPAKVLMVQGNEDKKEATVVVPDDKLSLAIGREGQNARLAARLTGWKIDVKSYTNAIKLGLVESENNEEDEKSIEDLLADIETVLED
;
A
#
# COMPACT_ATOMS: atom_id res chain seq x y z
N MET A 1 -26.52 -38.82 -9.57
CA MET A 1 -26.52 -39.08 -8.11
C MET A 1 -25.23 -38.48 -7.57
N ILE A 2 -25.25 -37.61 -6.59
CA ILE A 2 -24.04 -37.13 -5.92
C ILE A 2 -23.47 -38.40 -5.27
N SER A 3 -22.25 -38.80 -5.67
CA SER A 3 -21.66 -40.07 -5.31
C SER A 3 -20.99 -40.01 -3.94
N LYS A 4 -20.69 -41.17 -3.36
CA LYS A 4 -19.83 -41.27 -2.16
C LYS A 4 -18.53 -40.48 -2.34
N ASP A 5 -17.96 -40.48 -3.54
CA ASP A 5 -16.73 -39.76 -3.88
C ASP A 5 -16.84 -38.26 -3.69
N PHE A 6 -18.04 -37.69 -3.85
CA PHE A 6 -18.31 -36.26 -3.57
C PHE A 6 -18.14 -35.95 -2.08
N PHE A 7 -18.68 -36.77 -1.19
CA PHE A 7 -18.56 -36.55 0.26
C PHE A 7 -17.13 -36.80 0.76
N LEU A 8 -16.41 -37.75 0.14
CA LEU A 8 -14.99 -37.99 0.41
C LEU A 8 -14.15 -36.80 -0.03
N ALA A 9 -14.42 -36.23 -1.21
CA ALA A 9 -13.75 -35.01 -1.67
C ALA A 9 -13.99 -33.79 -0.73
N LEU A 10 -15.17 -33.70 -0.07
CA LEU A 10 -15.42 -32.68 0.94
C LEU A 10 -14.58 -32.90 2.20
N GLU A 11 -14.36 -34.14 2.61
CA GLU A 11 -13.50 -34.46 3.76
C GLU A 11 -12.03 -34.14 3.47
N ASP A 12 -11.58 -34.37 2.24
CA ASP A 12 -10.24 -34.01 1.81
C ASP A 12 -10.05 -32.49 1.77
N LEU A 13 -11.06 -31.73 1.31
CA LEU A 13 -11.06 -30.27 1.33
C LEU A 13 -11.03 -29.69 2.76
N GLU A 14 -11.72 -30.31 3.71
CA GLU A 14 -11.66 -29.92 5.12
C GLU A 14 -10.24 -30.09 5.67
N LYS A 15 -9.60 -31.23 5.40
CA LYS A 15 -8.23 -31.53 5.87
C LYS A 15 -7.16 -30.64 5.23
N GLU A 16 -7.28 -30.40 3.91
CA GLU A 16 -6.26 -29.66 3.15
C GLU A 16 -6.41 -28.13 3.26
N LYS A 17 -7.65 -27.66 3.37
CA LYS A 17 -7.97 -26.21 3.28
C LYS A 17 -8.57 -25.62 4.54
N GLY A 18 -8.81 -26.42 5.59
CA GLY A 18 -9.32 -25.95 6.89
C GLY A 18 -10.75 -25.43 6.86
N ILE A 19 -11.58 -25.92 5.94
CA ILE A 19 -13.00 -25.50 5.81
C ILE A 19 -13.84 -26.33 6.75
N SER A 20 -14.68 -25.71 7.59
CA SER A 20 -15.68 -26.46 8.36
C SER A 20 -16.67 -27.16 7.42
N LYS A 21 -16.72 -28.48 7.53
CA LYS A 21 -17.62 -29.34 6.75
C LYS A 21 -19.09 -28.94 6.94
N GLU A 22 -19.48 -28.54 8.16
CA GLU A 22 -20.83 -28.13 8.47
C GLU A 22 -21.25 -26.87 7.71
N VAL A 23 -20.40 -25.83 7.72
CA VAL A 23 -20.64 -24.56 7.02
C VAL A 23 -20.77 -24.80 5.52
N PHE A 24 -19.89 -25.64 4.97
CA PHE A 24 -19.93 -25.96 3.54
C PHE A 24 -21.18 -26.73 3.14
N ILE A 25 -21.60 -27.71 3.95
CA ILE A 25 -22.84 -28.48 3.72
C ILE A 25 -24.03 -27.55 3.74
N GLN A 26 -24.11 -26.61 4.69
CA GLN A 26 -25.22 -25.67 4.80
C GLN A 26 -25.30 -24.71 3.60
N GLU A 27 -24.17 -24.20 3.12
CA GLU A 27 -24.11 -23.37 1.90
C GLU A 27 -24.56 -24.17 0.67
N LEU A 28 -24.15 -25.44 0.58
CA LEU A 28 -24.52 -26.30 -0.51
C LEU A 28 -26.03 -26.67 -0.47
N GLU A 29 -26.58 -26.96 0.70
CA GLU A 29 -28.02 -27.19 0.89
C GLU A 29 -28.84 -25.98 0.44
N ASN A 30 -28.44 -24.77 0.82
CA ASN A 30 -29.08 -23.51 0.42
C ASN A 30 -29.01 -23.29 -1.11
N ALA A 31 -27.86 -23.52 -1.70
CA ALA A 31 -27.69 -23.36 -3.16
C ALA A 31 -28.50 -24.39 -3.95
N LEU A 32 -28.53 -25.63 -3.48
CA LEU A 32 -29.35 -26.70 -4.08
C LEU A 32 -30.83 -26.42 -3.93
N ALA A 33 -31.28 -25.92 -2.76
CA ALA A 33 -32.65 -25.54 -2.55
C ALA A 33 -33.08 -24.42 -3.50
N CYS A 34 -32.20 -23.40 -3.69
CA CYS A 34 -32.47 -22.33 -4.66
C CYS A 34 -32.57 -22.83 -6.10
N ALA A 35 -31.68 -23.74 -6.50
CA ALA A 35 -31.69 -24.34 -7.84
C ALA A 35 -32.95 -25.22 -8.06
N CYS A 36 -33.34 -26.01 -7.06
CA CYS A 36 -34.54 -26.82 -7.11
C CYS A 36 -35.80 -25.96 -7.17
N LYS A 37 -35.83 -24.85 -6.40
CA LYS A 37 -36.93 -23.90 -6.43
C LYS A 37 -37.18 -23.31 -7.82
N LYS A 38 -36.10 -22.89 -8.51
CA LYS A 38 -36.20 -22.39 -9.89
C LYS A 38 -36.73 -23.43 -10.88
N HIS A 39 -36.47 -24.70 -10.64
CA HIS A 39 -36.94 -25.78 -11.50
C HIS A 39 -38.38 -26.22 -11.24
N LEU A 40 -38.81 -26.21 -9.97
CA LEU A 40 -40.19 -26.57 -9.55
C LEU A 40 -41.21 -25.43 -9.72
N GLY A 41 -40.75 -24.22 -9.94
CA GLY A 41 -41.52 -22.98 -9.93
C GLY A 41 -41.20 -22.17 -8.67
N GLU A 42 -41.12 -20.85 -8.84
CA GLU A 42 -40.72 -19.92 -7.74
C GLU A 42 -41.69 -19.89 -6.56
N ALA A 43 -42.92 -20.38 -6.76
CA ALA A 43 -43.97 -20.42 -5.75
C ALA A 43 -43.74 -21.51 -4.68
N THR A 44 -42.94 -22.52 -4.90
CA THR A 44 -42.80 -23.67 -3.99
C THR A 44 -41.66 -23.47 -2.98
N ASN A 45 -41.93 -23.72 -1.68
CA ASN A 45 -40.87 -23.78 -0.68
C ASN A 45 -40.13 -25.10 -0.77
N VAL A 46 -38.81 -25.03 -0.88
CA VAL A 46 -37.92 -26.22 -1.05
C VAL A 46 -36.88 -26.21 0.05
N GLU A 47 -36.64 -27.36 0.67
CA GLU A 47 -35.55 -27.64 1.60
C GLU A 47 -34.75 -28.83 1.10
N VAL A 48 -33.42 -28.70 1.11
CA VAL A 48 -32.51 -29.79 0.76
C VAL A 48 -31.72 -30.18 1.99
N LYS A 49 -31.65 -31.47 2.28
CA LYS A 49 -30.83 -32.01 3.39
C LYS A 49 -29.80 -32.99 2.86
N LEU A 50 -28.56 -32.67 3.18
CA LEU A 50 -27.40 -33.52 2.91
C LEU A 50 -27.05 -34.32 4.17
N ASN A 51 -26.93 -35.63 4.03
CA ASN A 51 -26.48 -36.49 5.13
C ASN A 51 -25.10 -37.03 4.78
N PRO A 52 -24.02 -36.50 5.37
CA PRO A 52 -22.68 -36.95 5.07
C PRO A 52 -22.36 -38.35 5.56
N GLU A 53 -23.01 -38.83 6.63
CA GLU A 53 -22.81 -40.16 7.17
C GLU A 53 -23.43 -41.27 6.26
N LYS A 54 -24.58 -40.96 5.67
CA LYS A 54 -25.31 -41.87 4.79
C LYS A 54 -25.05 -41.64 3.31
N TYR A 55 -24.25 -40.62 2.97
CA TYR A 55 -23.97 -40.19 1.60
C TYR A 55 -25.23 -39.95 0.76
N THR A 56 -26.26 -39.36 1.38
CA THR A 56 -27.57 -39.15 0.76
C THR A 56 -27.97 -37.72 0.68
N ILE A 57 -28.73 -37.38 -0.36
CA ILE A 57 -29.41 -36.11 -0.54
C ILE A 57 -30.89 -36.36 -0.54
N ARG A 58 -31.62 -35.58 0.28
CA ARG A 58 -33.08 -35.61 0.32
C ARG A 58 -33.58 -34.20 0.02
N VAL A 59 -34.58 -34.12 -0.84
CA VAL A 59 -35.22 -32.86 -1.25
C VAL A 59 -36.66 -32.90 -0.76
N PHE A 60 -37.09 -31.85 -0.11
CA PHE A 60 -38.41 -31.71 0.40
C PHE A 60 -39.08 -30.45 -0.16
N SER A 61 -40.32 -30.56 -0.65
CA SER A 61 -41.19 -29.40 -0.74
C SER A 61 -41.98 -29.28 0.56
N TYR A 62 -42.21 -28.07 1.03
CA TYR A 62 -42.96 -27.87 2.25
C TYR A 62 -43.94 -26.70 2.12
N LYS A 63 -45.07 -26.82 2.86
CA LYS A 63 -46.01 -25.73 3.07
C LYS A 63 -46.03 -25.38 4.55
N ASN A 64 -46.11 -24.08 4.86
CA ASN A 64 -46.21 -23.61 6.22
C ASN A 64 -47.69 -23.74 6.65
N ILE A 65 -47.94 -24.18 7.91
CA ILE A 65 -49.30 -24.29 8.46
C ILE A 65 -49.65 -22.94 9.03
N VAL A 66 -50.68 -22.34 8.46
CA VAL A 66 -51.21 -21.02 8.83
C VAL A 66 -52.69 -21.11 9.20
N GLU A 67 -53.18 -20.09 9.90
CA GLU A 67 -54.60 -20.00 10.24
C GLU A 67 -55.45 -19.57 9.03
N VAL A 68 -54.91 -18.62 8.23
CA VAL A 68 -55.52 -18.15 6.98
C VAL A 68 -54.48 -18.29 5.85
N VAL A 69 -54.86 -19.01 4.82
CA VAL A 69 -54.00 -19.26 3.64
C VAL A 69 -54.02 -18.03 2.73
N GLU A 70 -52.91 -17.35 2.58
CA GLU A 70 -52.71 -16.25 1.63
C GLU A 70 -52.13 -16.75 0.30
N ASP A 71 -51.16 -17.68 0.35
CA ASP A 71 -50.49 -18.26 -0.82
C ASP A 71 -50.64 -19.79 -0.79
N PRO A 72 -51.58 -20.37 -1.56
CA PRO A 72 -51.85 -21.81 -1.57
C PRO A 72 -50.65 -22.68 -1.98
N ASP A 73 -49.66 -22.10 -2.67
CA ASP A 73 -48.44 -22.82 -3.09
C ASP A 73 -47.44 -22.96 -1.94
N LYS A 74 -47.46 -22.03 -0.98
CA LYS A 74 -46.51 -21.99 0.15
C LYS A 74 -47.13 -22.32 1.50
N GLU A 75 -48.43 -22.25 1.60
CA GLU A 75 -49.21 -22.35 2.84
C GLU A 75 -50.29 -23.43 2.76
N ILE A 76 -50.65 -23.94 3.90
CA ILE A 76 -51.73 -24.91 4.06
C ILE A 76 -52.52 -24.56 5.34
N SER A 77 -53.85 -24.74 5.32
CA SER A 77 -54.67 -24.54 6.49
C SER A 77 -54.34 -25.56 7.59
N LEU A 78 -54.62 -25.22 8.83
CA LEU A 78 -54.50 -26.17 9.94
C LEU A 78 -55.43 -27.38 9.76
N GLU A 79 -56.64 -27.17 9.24
CA GLU A 79 -57.62 -28.23 9.00
C GLU A 79 -57.09 -29.26 8.01
N ASP A 80 -56.64 -28.80 6.83
CA ASP A 80 -56.03 -29.68 5.80
C ASP A 80 -54.75 -30.35 6.27
N ALA A 81 -53.94 -29.66 7.06
CA ALA A 81 -52.71 -30.24 7.63
C ALA A 81 -53.03 -31.36 8.65
N GLN A 82 -54.07 -31.20 9.47
CA GLN A 82 -54.49 -32.19 10.43
C GLN A 82 -55.14 -33.42 9.79
N GLU A 83 -55.71 -33.30 8.59
CA GLU A 83 -56.12 -34.46 7.80
C GLU A 83 -54.94 -35.38 7.44
N ILE A 84 -53.77 -34.80 7.18
CA ILE A 84 -52.53 -35.55 6.90
C ILE A 84 -51.98 -36.17 8.20
N LYS A 85 -51.89 -35.38 9.27
CA LYS A 85 -51.41 -35.84 10.57
C LYS A 85 -51.98 -34.99 11.71
N LYS A 86 -52.73 -35.62 12.62
CA LYS A 86 -53.41 -34.96 13.77
C LYS A 86 -52.51 -34.16 14.72
N SER A 87 -51.19 -34.36 14.68
CA SER A 87 -50.20 -33.71 15.53
C SER A 87 -49.62 -32.41 14.96
N PHE A 88 -50.14 -31.91 13.83
CA PHE A 88 -49.69 -30.67 13.28
C PHE A 88 -50.32 -29.47 13.99
N GLU A 89 -49.54 -28.41 14.19
CA GLU A 89 -49.92 -27.18 14.85
C GLU A 89 -49.62 -25.96 13.96
N ILE A 90 -50.27 -24.83 14.21
CA ILE A 90 -50.00 -23.57 13.51
C ILE A 90 -48.53 -23.18 13.69
N GLY A 91 -47.90 -22.71 12.63
CA GLY A 91 -46.46 -22.44 12.58
C GLY A 91 -45.56 -23.66 12.26
N GLY A 92 -46.20 -24.88 12.21
CA GLY A 92 -45.52 -26.08 11.74
C GLY A 92 -45.33 -26.11 10.21
N ARG A 93 -44.79 -27.22 9.72
CA ARG A 93 -44.58 -27.42 8.26
C ARG A 93 -45.05 -28.81 7.84
N VAL A 94 -45.74 -28.87 6.73
CA VAL A 94 -46.05 -30.14 6.05
C VAL A 94 -45.02 -30.32 4.95
N ALA A 95 -44.12 -31.29 5.10
CA ALA A 95 -43.06 -31.56 4.15
C ALA A 95 -43.32 -32.86 3.37
N GLN A 96 -43.20 -32.81 2.06
CA GLN A 96 -43.28 -33.95 1.16
C GLN A 96 -41.94 -34.18 0.49
N GLU A 97 -41.42 -35.40 0.55
CA GLU A 97 -40.16 -35.75 -0.12
C GLU A 97 -40.34 -35.87 -1.62
N ILE A 98 -39.50 -35.20 -2.39
CA ILE A 98 -39.50 -35.21 -3.84
C ILE A 98 -38.43 -36.16 -4.31
N SER A 99 -38.73 -36.97 -5.36
CA SER A 99 -37.78 -37.92 -5.91
C SER A 99 -36.51 -37.23 -6.45
N PRO A 100 -35.29 -37.59 -5.95
CA PRO A 100 -34.03 -36.97 -6.41
C PRO A 100 -33.72 -37.19 -7.90
N LYS A 101 -34.39 -38.17 -8.56
CA LYS A 101 -34.14 -38.49 -9.97
C LYS A 101 -34.45 -37.34 -10.91
N GLU A 102 -35.44 -36.51 -10.60
CA GLU A 102 -35.88 -35.38 -11.42
C GLU A 102 -34.88 -34.22 -11.38
N PHE A 103 -34.07 -34.10 -10.28
CA PHE A 103 -33.16 -33.02 -10.06
C PHE A 103 -31.69 -33.42 -10.15
N SER A 104 -31.38 -34.68 -10.41
CA SER A 104 -30.00 -35.22 -10.31
C SER A 104 -28.99 -34.43 -11.16
N ARG A 105 -29.38 -33.99 -12.36
CA ARG A 105 -28.52 -33.25 -13.29
C ARG A 105 -28.31 -31.81 -12.83
N VAL A 106 -29.39 -31.13 -12.43
CA VAL A 106 -29.36 -29.75 -11.92
C VAL A 106 -28.58 -29.70 -10.60
N ALA A 107 -28.86 -30.65 -9.69
CA ALA A 107 -28.15 -30.77 -8.43
C ALA A 107 -26.63 -30.97 -8.60
N ALA A 108 -26.22 -31.85 -9.50
CA ALA A 108 -24.81 -32.11 -9.77
C ALA A 108 -24.10 -30.88 -10.38
N GLN A 109 -24.77 -30.17 -11.27
CA GLN A 109 -24.22 -28.97 -11.89
C GLN A 109 -24.10 -27.80 -10.88
N THR A 110 -25.13 -27.60 -10.04
CA THR A 110 -25.15 -26.60 -8.97
C THR A 110 -24.08 -26.92 -7.92
N ALA A 111 -23.98 -28.18 -7.48
CA ALA A 111 -22.96 -28.60 -6.54
C ALA A 111 -21.55 -28.32 -7.06
N LYS A 112 -21.25 -28.68 -8.33
CA LYS A 112 -19.98 -28.36 -8.96
C LYS A 112 -19.71 -26.85 -8.96
N GLN A 113 -20.70 -26.04 -9.28
CA GLN A 113 -20.55 -24.57 -9.32
C GLN A 113 -20.25 -23.99 -7.92
N VAL A 114 -20.97 -24.44 -6.89
CA VAL A 114 -20.76 -23.99 -5.49
C VAL A 114 -19.37 -24.37 -5.00
N ILE A 115 -18.95 -25.62 -5.25
CA ILE A 115 -17.59 -26.07 -4.91
C ILE A 115 -16.53 -25.20 -5.57
N MET A 116 -16.64 -24.99 -6.88
CA MET A 116 -15.69 -24.16 -7.61
C MET A 116 -15.66 -22.71 -7.14
N GLN A 117 -16.83 -22.18 -6.74
CA GLN A 117 -16.91 -20.85 -6.17
C GLN A 117 -16.22 -20.78 -4.80
N LYS A 118 -16.48 -21.76 -3.93
CA LYS A 118 -15.89 -21.82 -2.59
C LYS A 118 -14.38 -22.01 -2.62
N LEU A 119 -13.89 -22.89 -3.50
CA LEU A 119 -12.46 -23.06 -3.71
C LEU A 119 -11.76 -21.76 -4.13
N LYS A 120 -12.38 -21.02 -5.07
CA LYS A 120 -11.85 -19.71 -5.50
C LYS A 120 -11.86 -18.67 -4.38
N GLU A 121 -12.89 -18.69 -3.53
CA GLU A 121 -12.97 -17.80 -2.37
C GLU A 121 -11.85 -18.09 -1.37
N ILE A 122 -11.58 -19.36 -1.10
CA ILE A 122 -10.51 -19.78 -0.20
C ILE A 122 -9.14 -19.43 -0.76
N GLU A 123 -8.87 -19.75 -2.02
CA GLU A 123 -7.63 -19.39 -2.71
C GLU A 123 -7.42 -17.88 -2.68
N LYS A 124 -8.51 -17.11 -2.88
CA LYS A 124 -8.47 -15.65 -2.78
C LYS A 124 -8.11 -15.20 -1.37
N ASN A 125 -8.76 -15.74 -0.33
CA ASN A 125 -8.50 -15.36 1.06
C ASN A 125 -7.07 -15.74 1.47
N GLN A 126 -6.62 -16.96 1.17
CA GLN A 126 -5.23 -17.38 1.42
C GLN A 126 -4.22 -16.48 0.73
N THR A 127 -4.50 -16.09 -0.52
CA THR A 127 -3.64 -15.16 -1.28
C THR A 127 -3.66 -13.77 -0.65
N LEU A 128 -4.84 -13.29 -0.23
CA LEU A 128 -4.99 -12.00 0.44
C LEU A 128 -4.17 -11.97 1.74
N ASP A 129 -4.33 -12.97 2.60
CA ASP A 129 -3.61 -13.07 3.88
C ASP A 129 -2.09 -13.12 3.65
N GLN A 130 -1.63 -14.00 2.77
CA GLN A 130 -0.21 -14.17 2.45
C GLN A 130 0.45 -12.89 1.95
N TYR A 131 -0.23 -12.12 1.10
CA TYR A 131 0.34 -10.90 0.54
C TYR A 131 0.05 -9.66 1.39
N SER A 132 -0.98 -9.66 2.24
CA SER A 132 -1.21 -8.60 3.22
C SER A 132 -0.06 -8.50 4.23
N GLU A 133 0.51 -9.63 4.63
CA GLU A 133 1.73 -9.67 5.45
C GLU A 133 2.95 -9.07 4.74
N LYS A 134 2.91 -8.97 3.41
CA LYS A 134 3.97 -8.39 2.58
C LYS A 134 3.75 -6.90 2.25
N GLU A 135 2.66 -6.31 2.72
CA GLU A 135 2.49 -4.86 2.61
C GLU A 135 3.65 -4.13 3.29
N ASN A 136 4.07 -3.05 2.69
CA ASN A 136 5.22 -2.24 3.14
C ASN A 136 6.59 -2.94 3.04
N GLU A 137 6.67 -4.09 2.37
CA GLU A 137 7.93 -4.76 2.09
C GLU A 137 8.41 -4.49 0.65
N MET A 138 9.72 -4.64 0.46
CA MET A 138 10.35 -4.64 -0.86
C MET A 138 10.56 -6.08 -1.32
N LEU A 139 10.06 -6.40 -2.50
CA LEU A 139 10.20 -7.71 -3.13
C LEU A 139 10.99 -7.59 -4.44
N ILE A 140 11.59 -8.72 -4.84
CA ILE A 140 12.12 -8.87 -6.19
C ILE A 140 11.05 -9.55 -7.03
N GLY A 141 10.72 -8.95 -8.16
CA GLY A 141 9.78 -9.49 -9.12
C GLY A 141 10.37 -9.58 -10.51
N ILE A 142 9.67 -10.30 -11.38
CA ILE A 142 10.02 -10.47 -12.79
C ILE A 142 8.93 -9.83 -13.63
N VAL A 143 9.32 -8.96 -14.55
CA VAL A 143 8.39 -8.30 -15.48
C VAL A 143 7.78 -9.36 -16.41
N ASN A 144 6.46 -9.52 -16.34
CA ASN A 144 5.72 -10.48 -17.14
C ASN A 144 5.18 -9.84 -18.43
N ARG A 145 4.54 -8.68 -18.33
CA ARG A 145 3.97 -7.97 -19.48
C ARG A 145 3.79 -6.49 -19.21
N THR A 146 3.77 -5.72 -20.28
CA THR A 146 3.42 -4.29 -20.25
C THR A 146 2.21 -4.08 -21.15
N LYS A 147 1.21 -3.34 -20.69
CA LYS A 147 0.06 -2.92 -21.49
C LYS A 147 0.34 -1.65 -22.27
N GLU A 148 -0.52 -1.33 -23.25
CA GLU A 148 -0.47 -0.11 -24.04
C GLU A 148 -0.64 1.17 -23.22
N ASP A 149 -1.39 1.08 -22.09
CA ASP A 149 -1.56 2.18 -21.14
C ASP A 149 -0.33 2.42 -20.24
N GLY A 150 0.75 1.66 -20.44
CA GLY A 150 1.98 1.73 -19.65
C GLY A 150 1.93 0.95 -18.33
N THR A 151 0.84 0.29 -18.01
CA THR A 151 0.76 -0.57 -16.80
C THR A 151 1.65 -1.79 -16.96
N VAL A 152 2.52 -2.03 -15.98
CA VAL A 152 3.44 -3.17 -15.95
C VAL A 152 2.94 -4.22 -14.96
N TYR A 153 2.91 -5.46 -15.40
CA TYR A 153 2.59 -6.62 -14.58
C TYR A 153 3.87 -7.34 -14.20
N VAL A 154 4.05 -7.50 -12.91
CA VAL A 154 5.28 -8.05 -12.32
C VAL A 154 4.92 -9.29 -11.53
N GLU A 155 5.55 -10.40 -11.86
CA GLU A 155 5.41 -11.66 -11.14
C GLU A 155 6.23 -11.60 -9.85
N ILE A 156 5.57 -11.80 -8.70
CA ILE A 156 6.15 -11.71 -7.37
C ILE A 156 5.95 -12.99 -6.57
N GLY A 157 6.95 -13.32 -5.76
CA GLY A 157 6.92 -14.48 -4.88
C GLY A 157 6.97 -15.83 -5.59
N LYS A 158 6.87 -16.91 -4.80
CA LYS A 158 6.98 -18.29 -5.30
C LYS A 158 5.73 -18.77 -6.05
N ASN A 159 4.57 -18.18 -5.77
CA ASN A 159 3.29 -18.59 -6.34
C ASN A 159 2.96 -17.85 -7.64
N GLN A 160 3.92 -17.16 -8.23
CA GLN A 160 3.76 -16.44 -9.49
C GLN A 160 2.58 -15.44 -9.46
N MET A 161 2.36 -14.80 -8.31
CA MET A 161 1.32 -13.77 -8.17
C MET A 161 1.64 -12.54 -9.02
N GLU A 162 0.70 -12.11 -9.83
CA GLU A 162 0.82 -10.91 -10.64
C GLU A 162 0.56 -9.65 -9.80
N GLY A 163 1.61 -8.88 -9.52
CA GLY A 163 1.50 -7.54 -8.99
C GLY A 163 1.34 -6.50 -10.11
N VAL A 164 0.70 -5.39 -9.82
CA VAL A 164 0.40 -4.32 -10.78
C VAL A 164 1.19 -3.08 -10.44
N LEU A 165 2.05 -2.65 -11.35
CA LEU A 165 2.84 -1.42 -11.29
C LEU A 165 2.24 -0.40 -12.27
N MET A 166 1.44 0.53 -11.74
CA MET A 166 0.77 1.55 -12.57
C MET A 166 1.75 2.61 -13.05
N PRO A 167 1.47 3.35 -14.14
CA PRO A 167 2.35 4.41 -14.67
C PRO A 167 2.74 5.46 -13.61
N ASN A 168 1.81 5.87 -12.76
CA ASN A 168 2.06 6.83 -11.67
C ASN A 168 2.92 6.25 -10.52
N ASP A 169 3.06 4.94 -10.45
CA ASP A 169 3.87 4.24 -9.46
C ASP A 169 5.23 3.80 -10.03
N GLN A 170 5.54 4.14 -11.28
CA GLN A 170 6.83 3.93 -11.94
C GLN A 170 7.75 5.16 -11.76
N ILE A 171 9.06 4.98 -11.91
CA ILE A 171 10.00 6.08 -11.97
C ILE A 171 9.96 6.66 -13.39
N LEU A 172 10.00 7.96 -13.51
CA LEU A 172 9.94 8.62 -14.81
C LEU A 172 11.09 8.17 -15.72
N GLY A 173 10.76 7.71 -16.92
CA GLY A 173 11.74 7.27 -17.93
C GLY A 173 12.16 5.81 -17.81
N GLU A 174 11.69 5.04 -16.84
CA GLU A 174 11.92 3.60 -16.78
C GLU A 174 11.30 2.89 -17.98
N LYS A 175 12.02 1.89 -18.48
CA LYS A 175 11.56 1.01 -19.54
C LYS A 175 11.72 -0.43 -19.10
N PHE A 176 10.63 -1.16 -19.13
CA PHE A 176 10.58 -2.55 -18.70
C PHE A 176 10.47 -3.49 -19.89
N LYS A 177 11.27 -4.55 -19.85
CA LYS A 177 11.23 -5.65 -20.83
C LYS A 177 10.75 -6.90 -20.16
N PHE A 178 10.14 -7.80 -20.93
CA PHE A 178 9.79 -9.12 -20.46
C PHE A 178 11.03 -9.85 -19.89
N GLY A 179 10.89 -10.40 -18.70
CA GLY A 179 11.96 -11.13 -18.00
C GLY A 179 12.90 -10.25 -17.14
N ASP A 180 12.77 -8.94 -17.17
CA ASP A 180 13.57 -8.05 -16.31
C ASP A 180 13.29 -8.34 -14.83
N LYS A 181 14.36 -8.50 -14.05
CA LYS A 181 14.28 -8.59 -12.58
C LYS A 181 14.32 -7.20 -11.99
N ILE A 182 13.29 -6.82 -11.27
CA ILE A 182 13.19 -5.50 -10.66
C ILE A 182 12.82 -5.60 -9.18
N LYS A 183 13.33 -4.67 -8.35
CA LYS A 183 12.87 -4.48 -6.99
C LYS A 183 11.60 -3.62 -7.02
N VAL A 184 10.59 -4.04 -6.29
CA VAL A 184 9.31 -3.35 -6.19
C VAL A 184 8.84 -3.29 -4.73
N TYR A 185 8.19 -2.21 -4.37
CA TYR A 185 7.58 -2.04 -3.05
C TYR A 185 6.10 -2.43 -3.10
N VAL A 186 5.67 -3.25 -2.16
CA VAL A 186 4.25 -3.61 -2.02
C VAL A 186 3.53 -2.48 -1.30
N LYS A 187 2.84 -1.65 -2.08
CA LYS A 187 2.15 -0.46 -1.58
C LYS A 187 0.83 -0.80 -0.89
N ARG A 188 0.10 -1.74 -1.46
CA ARG A 188 -1.21 -2.19 -0.95
C ARG A 188 -1.60 -3.53 -1.56
N VAL A 189 -2.27 -4.35 -0.76
CA VAL A 189 -2.96 -5.56 -1.20
C VAL A 189 -4.45 -5.35 -1.03
N ARG A 190 -5.24 -5.62 -2.05
CA ARG A 190 -6.69 -5.39 -2.01
C ARG A 190 -7.45 -6.43 -2.81
N GLU A 191 -8.69 -6.61 -2.45
CA GLU A 191 -9.62 -7.33 -3.29
C GLU A 191 -9.95 -6.53 -4.56
N PHE A 192 -9.93 -7.18 -5.69
CA PHE A 192 -10.28 -6.56 -6.96
C PHE A 192 -11.05 -7.55 -7.85
N GLY A 193 -12.30 -7.24 -8.12
CA GLY A 193 -13.19 -8.15 -8.85
C GLY A 193 -13.34 -9.49 -8.13
N LYS A 194 -12.98 -10.58 -8.81
CA LYS A 194 -13.06 -11.95 -8.28
C LYS A 194 -11.74 -12.46 -7.70
N GLY A 195 -10.72 -11.61 -7.57
CA GLY A 195 -9.38 -12.00 -7.12
C GLY A 195 -8.73 -10.99 -6.18
N VAL A 196 -7.42 -11.14 -5.99
CA VAL A 196 -6.57 -10.24 -5.21
C VAL A 196 -5.68 -9.45 -6.16
N GLN A 197 -5.52 -8.16 -5.91
CA GLN A 197 -4.60 -7.29 -6.62
C GLN A 197 -3.54 -6.77 -5.66
N VAL A 198 -2.28 -7.05 -5.97
CA VAL A 198 -1.13 -6.48 -5.29
C VAL A 198 -0.68 -5.24 -6.05
N VAL A 199 -0.83 -4.07 -5.43
CA VAL A 199 -0.41 -2.78 -6.01
C VAL A 199 1.04 -2.54 -5.64
N LEU A 200 1.87 -2.40 -6.65
CA LEU A 200 3.31 -2.18 -6.53
C LEU A 200 3.65 -0.72 -6.78
N SER A 201 4.75 -0.25 -6.18
CA SER A 201 5.29 1.08 -6.43
C SER A 201 6.81 1.07 -6.44
N ARG A 202 7.39 1.91 -7.32
CA ARG A 202 8.81 2.28 -7.35
C ARG A 202 8.98 3.79 -7.17
N SER A 203 7.87 4.56 -7.23
CA SER A 203 7.86 6.02 -7.11
C SER A 203 7.65 6.53 -5.68
N CYS A 204 7.20 5.71 -4.72
CA CYS A 204 6.96 6.13 -3.34
C CYS A 204 8.25 6.35 -2.56
N ALA A 205 8.17 7.13 -1.46
CA ALA A 205 9.30 7.39 -0.56
C ALA A 205 9.76 6.13 0.18
N ASP A 206 8.80 5.28 0.57
CA ASP A 206 9.06 4.04 1.30
C ASP A 206 9.89 3.04 0.49
N PHE A 207 9.78 3.06 -0.84
CA PHE A 207 10.66 2.26 -1.70
C PHE A 207 12.13 2.63 -1.50
N VAL A 208 12.45 3.93 -1.45
CA VAL A 208 13.81 4.40 -1.18
C VAL A 208 14.25 3.99 0.22
N LYS A 209 13.37 4.11 1.22
CA LYS A 209 13.64 3.65 2.58
C LYS A 209 14.08 2.19 2.61
N ARG A 210 13.32 1.31 1.94
CA ARG A 210 13.66 -0.12 1.85
C ARG A 210 14.96 -0.40 1.09
N LEU A 211 15.27 0.39 0.07
CA LEU A 211 16.55 0.30 -0.63
C LEU A 211 17.72 0.61 0.31
N PHE A 212 17.61 1.67 1.11
CA PHE A 212 18.63 2.00 2.11
C PHE A 212 18.75 0.93 3.20
N GLU A 213 17.65 0.40 3.71
CA GLU A 213 17.64 -0.72 4.66
C GLU A 213 18.33 -1.98 4.08
N SER A 214 18.23 -2.20 2.77
CA SER A 214 18.91 -3.31 2.10
C SER A 214 20.40 -3.11 1.94
N GLU A 215 20.85 -1.87 1.62
CA GLU A 215 22.23 -1.55 1.26
C GLU A 215 23.09 -1.10 2.46
N VAL A 216 22.45 -0.57 3.52
CA VAL A 216 23.15 0.03 4.67
C VAL A 216 22.96 -0.85 5.91
N PRO A 217 23.98 -1.62 6.32
CA PRO A 217 23.90 -2.51 7.47
C PRO A 217 23.58 -1.78 8.78
N GLU A 218 24.05 -0.55 8.95
CA GLU A 218 23.84 0.28 10.12
C GLU A 218 22.35 0.68 10.28
N ILE A 219 21.64 0.87 9.17
CA ILE A 219 20.17 1.10 9.18
C ILE A 219 19.47 -0.20 9.56
N ARG A 220 19.88 -1.33 9.01
CA ARG A 220 19.29 -2.64 9.32
C ARG A 220 19.50 -3.02 10.79
N ALA A 221 20.62 -2.64 11.37
CA ALA A 221 20.93 -2.84 12.78
C ALA A 221 20.22 -1.85 13.72
N GLY A 222 19.52 -0.83 13.17
CA GLY A 222 18.85 0.21 13.96
C GLY A 222 19.79 1.26 14.55
N LEU A 223 21.08 1.25 14.21
CA LEU A 223 22.07 2.23 14.65
C LEU A 223 21.91 3.58 13.94
N VAL A 224 21.51 3.53 12.67
CA VAL A 224 21.14 4.70 11.88
C VAL A 224 19.65 4.63 11.55
N VAL A 225 18.92 5.71 11.78
CA VAL A 225 17.48 5.80 11.59
C VAL A 225 17.16 6.83 10.52
N ILE A 226 16.33 6.48 9.56
CA ILE A 226 15.76 7.42 8.59
C ILE A 226 14.55 8.07 9.24
N LYS A 227 14.63 9.37 9.54
CA LYS A 227 13.57 10.15 10.20
C LYS A 227 12.49 10.61 9.23
N SER A 228 12.88 11.07 8.04
CA SER A 228 11.96 11.53 7.01
C SER A 228 12.56 11.39 5.62
N ILE A 229 11.68 11.31 4.61
CA ILE A 229 12.06 11.24 3.19
C ILE A 229 11.15 12.18 2.40
N ALA A 230 11.73 13.02 1.56
CA ALA A 230 11.02 13.80 0.57
C ALA A 230 11.54 13.44 -0.82
N ARG A 231 10.65 13.02 -1.73
CA ARG A 231 11.00 12.46 -3.03
C ARG A 231 10.21 13.07 -4.17
N GLU A 232 10.90 13.34 -5.25
CA GLU A 232 10.36 13.52 -6.59
C GLU A 232 10.97 12.44 -7.49
N ALA A 233 10.22 11.36 -7.68
CA ALA A 233 10.70 10.13 -8.32
C ALA A 233 11.27 10.41 -9.72
N GLY A 234 12.46 9.85 -10.00
CA GLY A 234 13.21 10.07 -11.24
C GLY A 234 14.00 11.37 -11.30
N TYR A 235 13.88 12.25 -10.30
CA TYR A 235 14.59 13.52 -10.26
C TYR A 235 15.51 13.63 -9.04
N ARG A 236 14.92 13.72 -7.85
CA ARG A 236 15.72 13.95 -6.62
C ARG A 236 14.96 13.45 -5.39
N THR A 237 15.73 12.90 -4.47
CA THR A 237 15.28 12.49 -3.13
C THR A 237 16.17 13.14 -2.06
N LYS A 238 15.54 13.61 -0.98
CA LYS A 238 16.22 13.99 0.25
C LYS A 238 15.82 13.01 1.36
N ILE A 239 16.82 12.50 2.08
CA ILE A 239 16.60 11.63 3.24
C ILE A 239 17.22 12.28 4.48
N ALA A 240 16.48 12.36 5.57
CA ALA A 240 16.98 12.82 6.86
C ALA A 240 17.35 11.61 7.71
N VAL A 241 18.61 11.55 8.14
CA VAL A 241 19.17 10.44 8.90
C VAL A 241 19.70 10.90 10.25
N TYR A 242 19.57 10.02 11.24
CA TYR A 242 20.03 10.24 12.60
C TYR A 242 20.72 8.99 13.11
N SER A 243 21.83 9.14 13.82
CA SER A 243 22.49 8.04 14.51
C SER A 243 22.06 7.99 15.98
N THR A 244 21.75 6.78 16.44
CA THR A 244 21.50 6.52 17.87
C THR A 244 22.79 6.37 18.67
N ASP A 245 23.90 6.16 17.97
CA ASP A 245 25.26 6.03 18.51
C ASP A 245 26.10 7.25 18.09
N PRO A 246 26.63 8.04 19.05
CA PRO A 246 27.41 9.23 18.73
C PRO A 246 28.72 8.93 17.97
N ASP A 247 29.24 7.71 18.05
CA ASP A 247 30.45 7.30 17.36
C ASP A 247 30.23 6.93 15.89
N ILE A 248 28.96 6.88 15.44
CA ILE A 248 28.60 6.55 14.07
C ILE A 248 28.16 7.79 13.30
N ASP A 249 28.87 8.11 12.24
CA ASP A 249 28.43 9.11 11.26
C ASP A 249 27.27 8.57 10.41
N ALA A 250 26.05 9.02 10.70
CA ALA A 250 24.83 8.58 10.00
C ALA A 250 24.87 8.91 8.50
N VAL A 251 25.42 10.07 8.13
CA VAL A 251 25.55 10.49 6.72
C VAL A 251 26.59 9.64 6.01
N GLY A 252 27.77 9.49 6.61
CA GLY A 252 28.85 8.68 6.07
C GLY A 252 28.46 7.20 5.89
N ALA A 253 27.71 6.63 6.84
CA ALA A 253 27.19 5.27 6.75
C ALA A 253 26.26 5.07 5.55
N CYS A 254 25.36 6.04 5.28
CA CYS A 254 24.44 5.99 4.14
C CYS A 254 25.15 6.23 2.80
N VAL A 255 26.12 7.15 2.75
CA VAL A 255 26.87 7.47 1.54
C VAL A 255 27.84 6.34 1.18
N GLY A 256 28.51 5.80 2.19
CA GLY A 256 29.55 4.78 2.03
C GLY A 256 30.88 5.34 1.50
N ALA A 257 31.93 4.53 1.56
CA ALA A 257 33.26 4.92 1.09
C ALA A 257 33.22 5.38 -0.38
N LYS A 258 33.63 6.62 -0.66
CA LYS A 258 33.59 7.24 -2.00
C LYS A 258 32.22 7.20 -2.67
N GLY A 259 31.14 7.16 -1.89
CA GLY A 259 29.77 7.15 -2.40
C GLY A 259 29.28 5.81 -2.96
N VAL A 260 29.97 4.71 -2.69
CA VAL A 260 29.63 3.40 -3.28
C VAL A 260 28.19 2.98 -2.98
N ARG A 261 27.71 3.12 -1.73
CA ARG A 261 26.36 2.70 -1.32
C ARG A 261 25.28 3.57 -1.96
N ILE A 262 25.42 4.89 -1.86
CA ILE A 262 24.42 5.81 -2.42
C ILE A 262 24.38 5.73 -3.95
N ASN A 263 25.53 5.54 -4.61
CA ASN A 263 25.59 5.37 -6.06
C ASN A 263 24.99 4.03 -6.52
N ALA A 264 25.14 2.96 -5.74
CA ALA A 264 24.49 1.69 -6.02
C ALA A 264 22.96 1.84 -6.01
N ILE A 265 22.39 2.54 -5.02
CA ILE A 265 20.95 2.83 -4.97
C ILE A 265 20.52 3.73 -6.13
N SER A 266 21.21 4.87 -6.31
CA SER A 266 20.86 5.88 -7.32
C SER A 266 20.92 5.31 -8.74
N ASN A 267 22.03 4.68 -9.12
CA ASN A 267 22.26 4.27 -10.51
C ASN A 267 21.59 2.94 -10.86
N ASN A 268 21.65 1.95 -9.96
CA ASN A 268 21.15 0.61 -10.29
C ASN A 268 19.63 0.49 -10.08
N GLU A 269 19.09 1.20 -9.08
CA GLU A 269 17.70 1.02 -8.69
C GLU A 269 16.81 2.22 -9.06
N LEU A 270 17.36 3.43 -9.09
CA LEU A 270 16.59 4.67 -9.27
C LEU A 270 16.91 5.43 -10.57
N HIS A 271 17.59 4.79 -11.53
CA HIS A 271 17.90 5.35 -12.84
C HIS A 271 18.62 6.71 -12.81
N GLY A 272 19.54 6.89 -11.87
CA GLY A 272 20.32 8.11 -11.71
C GLY A 272 19.61 9.23 -10.94
N GLU A 273 18.50 8.94 -10.25
CA GLU A 273 17.84 9.88 -9.33
C GLU A 273 18.84 10.37 -8.28
N LYS A 274 18.98 11.70 -8.14
CA LYS A 274 19.92 12.28 -7.18
C LYS A 274 19.41 12.11 -5.75
N ILE A 275 20.29 11.68 -4.84
CA ILE A 275 19.94 11.48 -3.44
C ILE A 275 20.80 12.40 -2.58
N ASP A 276 20.17 13.24 -1.76
CA ASP A 276 20.81 14.04 -0.73
C ASP A 276 20.57 13.40 0.63
N VAL A 277 21.65 13.05 1.32
CA VAL A 277 21.60 12.54 2.69
C VAL A 277 21.80 13.72 3.65
N ILE A 278 20.79 14.00 4.48
CA ILE A 278 20.72 15.16 5.34
C ILE A 278 20.82 14.71 6.80
N PRO A 279 21.73 15.28 7.61
CA PRO A 279 21.75 15.02 9.04
C PRO A 279 20.50 15.61 9.67
N TRP A 280 19.70 14.77 10.32
CA TRP A 280 18.57 15.22 11.11
C TRP A 280 19.06 15.90 12.38
N ASN A 281 18.41 16.94 12.80
CA ASN A 281 18.70 17.64 14.05
C ASN A 281 17.42 17.80 14.87
N GLU A 282 17.53 17.73 16.18
CA GLU A 282 16.42 17.96 17.11
C GLU A 282 15.98 19.43 17.10
N ASN A 283 16.95 20.35 16.92
CA ASN A 283 16.66 21.76 16.66
C ASN A 283 16.07 21.90 15.24
N ASN A 284 14.83 22.36 15.19
CA ASN A 284 14.09 22.52 13.94
C ASN A 284 14.76 23.48 12.96
N PHE A 285 15.37 24.57 13.44
CA PHE A 285 16.02 25.56 12.59
C PHE A 285 17.30 25.04 11.96
N ASP A 286 18.09 24.28 12.73
CA ASP A 286 19.29 23.59 12.21
C ASP A 286 18.90 22.52 11.20
N PHE A 287 17.80 21.81 11.47
CA PHE A 287 17.29 20.79 10.52
C PHE A 287 16.82 21.44 9.22
N VAL A 288 16.13 22.59 9.29
CA VAL A 288 15.73 23.35 8.10
C VAL A 288 16.96 23.84 7.32
N ALA A 289 18.00 24.33 8.01
CA ALA A 289 19.26 24.73 7.37
C ALA A 289 19.91 23.57 6.64
N ASN A 290 20.05 22.42 7.32
CA ASN A 290 20.62 21.20 6.74
C ASN A 290 19.83 20.71 5.52
N ALA A 291 18.50 20.79 5.57
CA ALA A 291 17.61 20.32 4.51
C ALA A 291 17.78 21.09 3.19
N LEU A 292 18.30 22.33 3.21
CA LEU A 292 18.58 23.11 2.01
C LEU A 292 19.91 22.74 1.33
N SER A 293 20.69 21.81 1.93
CA SER A 293 21.88 21.28 1.26
C SER A 293 21.60 20.96 -0.22
N PRO A 294 22.55 21.24 -1.15
CA PRO A 294 23.95 21.64 -0.92
C PRO A 294 24.15 23.17 -0.76
N ALA A 295 23.09 23.99 -0.65
CA ALA A 295 23.24 25.41 -0.42
C ALA A 295 23.66 25.67 1.04
N LYS A 296 24.68 26.54 1.23
CA LYS A 296 25.06 26.97 2.57
C LYS A 296 24.08 28.01 3.06
N VAL A 297 23.56 27.82 4.27
CA VAL A 297 22.63 28.74 4.95
C VAL A 297 23.43 29.63 5.90
N LEU A 298 23.10 30.91 5.95
CA LEU A 298 23.68 31.90 6.87
C LEU A 298 22.89 31.95 8.15
N MET A 299 21.56 32.03 8.03
CA MET A 299 20.67 32.21 9.18
C MET A 299 19.29 31.58 8.88
N VAL A 300 18.66 31.07 9.92
CA VAL A 300 17.26 30.63 9.90
C VAL A 300 16.52 31.33 11.03
N GLN A 301 15.41 31.97 10.71
CA GLN A 301 14.48 32.56 11.66
C GLN A 301 13.07 32.02 11.39
N GLY A 302 12.24 31.86 12.38
CA GLY A 302 10.91 31.38 12.14
C GLY A 302 10.00 31.34 13.34
N ASN A 303 8.80 30.82 13.12
CA ASN A 303 7.78 30.65 14.13
C ASN A 303 7.45 29.14 14.23
N GLU A 304 7.73 28.54 15.39
CA GLU A 304 7.50 27.10 15.62
C GLU A 304 6.01 26.74 15.62
N ASP A 305 5.16 27.61 16.16
CA ASP A 305 3.72 27.35 16.23
C ASP A 305 3.09 27.25 14.83
N LYS A 306 3.57 28.08 13.89
CA LYS A 306 3.10 28.11 12.51
C LYS A 306 3.90 27.19 11.58
N LYS A 307 5.03 26.66 12.06
CA LYS A 307 6.01 25.92 11.25
C LYS A 307 6.42 26.69 9.98
N GLU A 308 6.71 27.98 10.15
CA GLU A 308 7.17 28.87 9.09
C GLU A 308 8.61 29.28 9.40
N ALA A 309 9.50 29.16 8.42
CA ALA A 309 10.90 29.56 8.52
C ALA A 309 11.30 30.46 7.36
N THR A 310 11.98 31.55 7.66
CA THR A 310 12.70 32.37 6.69
C THR A 310 14.18 32.01 6.77
N VAL A 311 14.74 31.66 5.65
CA VAL A 311 16.15 31.21 5.52
C VAL A 311 16.91 32.23 4.70
N VAL A 312 18.04 32.70 5.23
CA VAL A 312 18.94 33.64 4.55
C VAL A 312 20.14 32.86 4.02
N VAL A 313 20.43 33.07 2.75
CA VAL A 313 21.56 32.47 2.06
C VAL A 313 22.40 33.56 1.37
N PRO A 314 23.70 33.30 1.08
CA PRO A 314 24.50 34.19 0.26
C PRO A 314 23.83 34.46 -1.10
N ASP A 315 23.99 35.65 -1.66
CA ASP A 315 23.33 36.04 -2.92
C ASP A 315 23.67 35.09 -4.09
N ASP A 316 24.95 34.66 -4.16
CA ASP A 316 25.41 33.69 -5.16
C ASP A 316 24.84 32.26 -4.97
N LYS A 317 24.30 31.95 -3.80
CA LYS A 317 23.71 30.63 -3.46
C LYS A 317 22.19 30.60 -3.53
N LEU A 318 21.51 31.74 -3.74
CA LEU A 318 20.07 31.81 -3.78
C LEU A 318 19.46 30.85 -4.80
N SER A 319 19.99 30.86 -6.04
CA SER A 319 19.52 29.94 -7.10
C SER A 319 19.73 28.47 -6.74
N LEU A 320 20.80 28.15 -6.02
CA LEU A 320 21.10 26.79 -5.57
C LEU A 320 20.14 26.37 -4.43
N ALA A 321 19.86 27.27 -3.48
CA ALA A 321 18.95 27.02 -2.36
C ALA A 321 17.51 26.81 -2.82
N ILE A 322 17.05 27.56 -3.81
CA ILE A 322 15.74 27.41 -4.43
C ILE A 322 15.75 26.15 -5.30
N GLY A 323 16.80 25.96 -6.09
CA GLY A 323 16.92 24.87 -7.07
C GLY A 323 16.11 25.11 -8.33
N ARG A 324 16.32 24.24 -9.33
CA ARG A 324 15.56 24.31 -10.59
C ARG A 324 14.05 24.16 -10.29
N GLU A 325 13.25 25.08 -10.80
CA GLU A 325 11.78 25.10 -10.58
C GLU A 325 11.35 25.02 -9.10
N GLY A 326 12.21 25.50 -8.17
CA GLY A 326 11.94 25.45 -6.74
C GLY A 326 12.08 24.06 -6.11
N GLN A 327 12.68 23.10 -6.80
CA GLN A 327 12.75 21.70 -6.37
C GLN A 327 13.47 21.53 -5.03
N ASN A 328 14.62 22.20 -4.83
CA ASN A 328 15.40 22.03 -3.61
C ASN A 328 14.63 22.56 -2.38
N ALA A 329 14.07 23.77 -2.46
CA ALA A 329 13.27 24.36 -1.40
C ALA A 329 11.98 23.55 -1.13
N ARG A 330 11.31 23.09 -2.19
CA ARG A 330 10.09 22.27 -2.04
C ARG A 330 10.36 20.91 -1.39
N LEU A 331 11.47 20.24 -1.74
CA LEU A 331 11.87 19.00 -1.10
C LEU A 331 12.29 19.23 0.35
N ALA A 332 13.02 20.31 0.64
CA ALA A 332 13.38 20.68 2.00
C ALA A 332 12.13 20.95 2.87
N ALA A 333 11.16 21.68 2.33
CA ALA A 333 9.89 21.94 3.02
C ALA A 333 9.12 20.64 3.32
N ARG A 334 9.05 19.70 2.37
CA ARG A 334 8.41 18.39 2.58
C ARG A 334 9.18 17.50 3.57
N LEU A 335 10.52 17.57 3.55
CA LEU A 335 11.38 16.78 4.42
C LEU A 335 11.23 17.19 5.88
N THR A 336 11.20 18.50 6.13
CA THR A 336 11.13 19.08 7.47
C THR A 336 9.70 19.25 7.99
N GLY A 337 8.72 19.31 7.10
CA GLY A 337 7.34 19.65 7.43
C GLY A 337 7.13 21.14 7.73
N TRP A 338 8.08 22.01 7.30
CA TRP A 338 8.04 23.45 7.49
C TRP A 338 7.77 24.18 6.17
N LYS A 339 7.12 25.32 6.24
CA LYS A 339 7.02 26.27 5.14
C LYS A 339 8.29 27.10 5.13
N ILE A 340 9.09 26.98 4.07
CA ILE A 340 10.40 27.61 3.97
C ILE A 340 10.35 28.73 2.94
N ASP A 341 10.71 29.95 3.38
CA ASP A 341 10.91 31.12 2.51
C ASP A 341 12.40 31.45 2.44
N VAL A 342 12.98 31.38 1.24
CA VAL A 342 14.42 31.58 1.02
C VAL A 342 14.66 33.01 0.53
N LYS A 343 15.52 33.74 1.23
CA LYS A 343 15.92 35.09 0.91
C LYS A 343 17.43 35.17 0.66
N SER A 344 17.84 36.06 -0.24
CA SER A 344 19.24 36.42 -0.35
C SER A 344 19.66 37.36 0.77
N TYR A 345 20.94 37.41 1.08
CA TYR A 345 21.49 38.25 2.12
C TYR A 345 21.14 39.74 1.90
N THR A 346 21.35 40.22 0.65
CA THR A 346 20.98 41.61 0.29
C THR A 346 19.50 41.92 0.50
N ASN A 347 18.60 40.97 0.20
CA ASN A 347 17.17 41.14 0.43
C ASN A 347 16.81 41.06 1.92
N ALA A 348 17.49 40.23 2.68
CA ALA A 348 17.28 40.11 4.13
C ALA A 348 17.62 41.42 4.85
N ILE A 349 18.71 42.10 4.48
CA ILE A 349 19.07 43.42 4.99
C ILE A 349 17.96 44.44 4.64
N LYS A 350 17.49 44.50 3.40
CA LYS A 350 16.42 45.42 2.97
C LYS A 350 15.11 45.22 3.74
N LEU A 351 14.85 44.01 4.21
CA LEU A 351 13.67 43.66 4.99
C LEU A 351 13.87 43.82 6.51
N GLY A 352 15.07 44.22 6.95
CA GLY A 352 15.43 44.37 8.35
C GLY A 352 15.50 43.04 9.12
N LEU A 353 15.71 41.95 8.42
CA LEU A 353 15.86 40.60 9.02
C LEU A 353 17.26 40.37 9.54
N VAL A 354 18.23 41.05 8.99
CA VAL A 354 19.67 41.02 9.36
C VAL A 354 20.15 42.44 9.47
N GLU A 355 20.84 42.76 10.57
CA GLU A 355 21.55 44.05 10.69
C GLU A 355 22.70 43.99 9.67
N SER A 356 22.89 45.08 8.93
CA SER A 356 24.09 45.23 8.13
C SER A 356 25.27 45.24 9.09
N GLU A 357 26.19 44.30 9.01
CA GLU A 357 27.52 44.49 9.54
C GLU A 357 28.11 45.70 8.78
N ASN A 358 27.89 46.86 9.29
CA ASN A 358 28.72 47.99 8.92
C ASN A 358 30.14 47.61 9.37
N ASN A 359 30.98 47.34 8.42
CA ASN A 359 32.44 47.27 8.63
C ASN A 359 32.92 48.63 9.06
N GLU A 360 32.66 49.02 10.31
CA GLU A 360 33.34 50.17 10.95
C GLU A 360 34.86 50.02 10.95
N GLU A 361 35.35 48.77 10.81
CA GLU A 361 36.80 48.47 10.66
C GLU A 361 37.32 48.81 9.26
N ASP A 362 36.56 48.63 8.18
CA ASP A 362 36.99 48.96 6.81
C ASP A 362 36.87 50.48 6.56
N GLU A 363 35.88 51.20 7.13
CA GLU A 363 35.79 52.65 7.03
C GLU A 363 36.94 53.31 7.83
N LYS A 364 37.26 52.83 9.03
CA LYS A 364 38.43 53.33 9.79
C LYS A 364 39.73 53.04 9.09
N SER A 365 39.90 51.89 8.46
CA SER A 365 41.13 51.59 7.73
C SER A 365 41.31 52.44 6.47
N ILE A 366 40.22 52.87 5.83
CA ILE A 366 40.28 53.78 4.67
C ILE A 366 40.49 55.20 5.09
N GLU A 367 39.88 55.68 6.21
CA GLU A 367 40.17 56.98 6.78
C GLU A 367 41.60 57.14 7.30
N ASP A 368 42.13 56.11 7.96
CA ASP A 368 43.53 56.07 8.41
C ASP A 368 44.49 56.04 7.22
N LEU A 369 44.21 55.29 6.15
CA LEU A 369 44.99 55.28 4.91
C LEU A 369 44.93 56.63 4.16
N LEU A 370 43.80 57.33 4.17
CA LEU A 370 43.66 58.62 3.56
C LEU A 370 44.38 59.70 4.38
N ALA A 371 44.39 59.63 5.71
CA ALA A 371 45.13 60.51 6.59
C ALA A 371 46.66 60.35 6.43
N ASP A 372 47.11 59.08 6.26
CA ASP A 372 48.56 58.80 5.98
C ASP A 372 48.98 59.34 4.61
N ILE A 373 48.11 59.36 3.60
CA ILE A 373 48.37 59.90 2.28
C ILE A 373 48.43 61.43 2.32
N GLU A 374 47.55 62.08 3.08
CA GLU A 374 47.58 63.57 3.25
C GLU A 374 48.86 64.02 3.96
N THR A 375 49.31 63.31 4.98
CA THR A 375 50.57 63.61 5.67
C THR A 375 51.82 63.46 4.81
N VAL A 376 51.79 62.55 3.81
CA VAL A 376 52.93 62.33 2.87
C VAL A 376 52.97 63.37 1.72
N LEU A 377 51.86 64.10 1.51
CA LEU A 377 51.77 65.13 0.47
C LEU A 377 52.06 66.56 0.96
N GLU A 378 52.20 66.76 2.30
CA GLU A 378 52.56 68.04 2.91
C GLU A 378 54.05 68.18 3.25
N ASP A 379 54.90 67.16 3.08
CA ASP A 379 56.38 67.24 3.16
C ASP A 379 56.97 67.23 1.74
#